data_2f4bc9782c632c8dcb8530b60ec9ed75
#
_entry.id   2f4bc9782c632c8dcb8530b60ec9ed75
#
_cell.length_a   1.000
_cell.length_b   1.000
_cell.length_c   1.000
_cell.angle_alpha   90.00
_cell.angle_beta   90.00
_cell.angle_gamma   90.00
#
_symmetry.space_group_name_H-M   'P 1'
#
loop_
_entity.id
_entity.type
_entity.pdbx_description
1 polymer ?
#
loop_
_entity_poly.entity_id
_entity_poly.type
_entity_poly.pdbx_seq_one_letter_code
_entity_poly.pdbx_strand_id
1 'polypeptide(L)'
;MASPPLPDARTYSLRGRLLWLLLIAVALAALVQGALAYYAAGHEADEIFDYHMQQIALATRGSALGSVQPIEHDAEEANFDFVIQVWTANGTPVFASTKRAELPRQAGPGFSDVTAHGTEYRVFLMETATQVIQVSQERSARRELAGTLVLRIVGPVMLLAPVLMLAVWWVVTQSTRPLARARRQIARRAADELSPLVTPGLPDEVRPLVDEINLLFARLTEAFAAQRDFVADAAHELRSPLAALRLQVQSMQRATDTEARAVAAHRLLAGIDRMGRLVDQMLVLARQDAAAEPLGGAPVDLRAIAALAIGDVLPSAQVRRIDLGIIDAETNSVNGEPESLRILFRNLLENAIKYANEGGTVDVAIRVQQGQAVVEIADSGPGIPVDERDRAFARFFRLPGGTAAGSGLGLAIAQSIARRHHATITLGASSRLGGLLVTVRFPAP
;
A
#
# COMPACT_ATOMS: atom_id res chain seq x y z
N MET A 1 5.37 29.98 -16.00
CA MET A 1 6.70 29.38 -15.80
C MET A 1 6.45 27.87 -15.66
N ALA A 2 6.82 27.09 -16.67
CA ALA A 2 6.69 25.64 -16.64
C ALA A 2 7.82 25.08 -15.78
N SER A 3 7.47 24.27 -14.77
CA SER A 3 8.43 23.55 -13.94
C SER A 3 9.25 22.60 -14.80
N PRO A 4 10.58 22.47 -14.58
CA PRO A 4 11.41 21.54 -15.33
C PRO A 4 10.96 20.10 -15.08
N PRO A 5 11.04 19.22 -16.09
CA PRO A 5 10.72 17.81 -15.92
C PRO A 5 11.70 17.19 -14.91
N LEU A 6 11.14 16.48 -13.92
CA LEU A 6 11.92 15.68 -12.98
C LEU A 6 12.73 14.62 -13.77
N PRO A 7 14.00 14.36 -13.39
CA PRO A 7 14.82 13.38 -14.08
C PRO A 7 14.15 12.01 -14.03
N ASP A 8 14.10 11.33 -15.17
CA ASP A 8 13.61 9.96 -15.36
C ASP A 8 14.26 9.03 -14.32
N ALA A 9 13.58 8.81 -13.21
CA ALA A 9 13.90 7.71 -12.33
C ALA A 9 13.71 6.42 -13.14
N ARG A 10 14.81 5.76 -13.49
CA ARG A 10 14.81 4.44 -14.17
C ARG A 10 13.86 3.52 -13.41
N THR A 11 12.65 3.37 -13.91
CA THR A 11 11.62 2.51 -13.34
C THR A 11 12.05 1.07 -13.50
N TYR A 12 12.71 0.53 -12.49
CA TYR A 12 13.07 -0.89 -12.45
C TYR A 12 11.78 -1.71 -12.30
N SER A 13 11.50 -2.56 -13.28
CA SER A 13 10.40 -3.52 -13.18
C SER A 13 10.72 -4.51 -12.05
N LEU A 14 9.93 -4.51 -10.97
CA LEU A 14 10.04 -5.48 -9.87
C LEU A 14 10.02 -6.91 -10.38
N ARG A 15 9.15 -7.20 -11.36
CA ARG A 15 9.06 -8.47 -12.07
C ARG A 15 10.38 -8.83 -12.75
N GLY A 16 10.98 -7.89 -13.49
CA GLY A 16 12.24 -8.11 -14.18
C GLY A 16 13.37 -8.40 -13.20
N ARG A 17 13.45 -7.66 -12.10
CA ARG A 17 14.47 -7.86 -11.06
C ARG A 17 14.32 -9.20 -10.36
N LEU A 18 13.11 -9.60 -9.98
CA LEU A 18 12.86 -10.90 -9.37
C LEU A 18 13.20 -12.06 -10.31
N LEU A 19 12.78 -11.97 -11.59
CA LEU A 19 13.12 -12.97 -12.59
C LEU A 19 14.62 -13.09 -12.78
N TRP A 20 15.36 -12.00 -12.95
CA TRP A 20 16.82 -12.02 -13.11
C TRP A 20 17.51 -12.60 -11.89
N LEU A 21 17.13 -12.23 -10.67
CA LEU A 21 17.73 -12.77 -9.45
C LEU A 21 17.48 -14.27 -9.31
N LEU A 22 16.26 -14.75 -9.58
CA LEU A 22 15.95 -16.18 -9.50
C LEU A 22 16.65 -16.99 -10.60
N LEU A 23 16.69 -16.48 -11.83
CA LEU A 23 17.38 -17.15 -12.93
C LEU A 23 18.90 -17.24 -12.67
N ILE A 24 19.51 -16.17 -12.17
CA ILE A 24 20.93 -16.17 -11.78
C ILE A 24 21.16 -17.15 -10.64
N ALA A 25 20.29 -17.20 -9.63
CA ALA A 25 20.42 -18.15 -8.53
C ALA A 25 20.36 -19.60 -8.99
N VAL A 26 19.42 -19.95 -9.89
CA VAL A 26 19.29 -21.29 -10.47
C VAL A 26 20.52 -21.63 -11.33
N ALA A 27 20.99 -20.70 -12.16
CA ALA A 27 22.17 -20.89 -12.99
C ALA A 27 23.44 -21.10 -12.14
N LEU A 28 23.60 -20.29 -11.09
CA LEU A 28 24.73 -20.41 -10.17
C LEU A 28 24.70 -21.75 -9.41
N ALA A 29 23.55 -22.16 -8.93
CA ALA A 29 23.36 -23.45 -8.25
C ALA A 29 23.72 -24.61 -9.17
N ALA A 30 23.24 -24.59 -10.43
CA ALA A 30 23.59 -25.62 -11.43
C ALA A 30 25.06 -25.65 -11.74
N LEU A 31 25.70 -24.49 -11.83
CA LEU A 31 27.16 -24.37 -12.11
C LEU A 31 28.01 -24.90 -10.94
N VAL A 32 27.65 -24.55 -9.70
CA VAL A 32 28.30 -25.03 -8.48
C VAL A 32 28.15 -26.55 -8.37
N GLN A 33 26.96 -27.09 -8.58
CA GLN A 33 26.67 -28.52 -8.53
C GLN A 33 27.45 -29.27 -9.64
N GLY A 34 27.50 -28.72 -10.85
CA GLY A 34 28.27 -29.27 -11.95
C GLY A 34 29.78 -29.34 -11.64
N ALA A 35 30.30 -28.26 -11.07
CA ALA A 35 31.74 -28.23 -10.65
C ALA A 35 32.01 -29.23 -9.54
N LEU A 36 31.19 -29.31 -8.51
CA LEU A 36 31.32 -30.30 -7.43
C LEU A 36 31.27 -31.73 -7.96
N ALA A 37 30.30 -32.02 -8.85
CA ALA A 37 30.17 -33.34 -9.48
C ALA A 37 31.42 -33.71 -10.33
N TYR A 38 31.98 -32.75 -11.06
CA TYR A 38 33.21 -32.94 -11.83
C TYR A 38 34.38 -33.30 -10.92
N TYR A 39 34.58 -32.55 -9.84
CA TYR A 39 35.66 -32.84 -8.88
C TYR A 39 35.45 -34.18 -8.16
N ALA A 40 34.24 -34.49 -7.73
CA ALA A 40 33.91 -35.76 -7.07
C ALA A 40 34.14 -36.96 -8.01
N ALA A 41 33.66 -36.88 -9.26
CA ALA A 41 33.84 -37.97 -10.24
C ALA A 41 35.32 -38.19 -10.60
N GLY A 42 36.12 -37.13 -10.68
CA GLY A 42 37.56 -37.26 -10.91
C GLY A 42 38.26 -37.97 -9.75
N HIS A 43 37.93 -37.58 -8.52
CA HIS A 43 38.55 -38.19 -7.32
C HIS A 43 38.15 -39.65 -7.15
N GLU A 44 36.89 -39.99 -7.32
CA GLU A 44 36.35 -41.35 -7.27
C GLU A 44 36.99 -42.23 -8.35
N ALA A 45 37.17 -41.73 -9.57
CA ALA A 45 37.83 -42.44 -10.63
C ALA A 45 39.31 -42.75 -10.28
N ASP A 46 40.05 -41.77 -9.75
CA ASP A 46 41.41 -41.96 -9.33
C ASP A 46 41.56 -43.03 -8.22
N GLU A 47 40.67 -43.05 -7.24
CA GLU A 47 40.67 -43.99 -6.13
C GLU A 47 40.37 -45.43 -6.60
N ILE A 48 39.37 -45.59 -7.47
CA ILE A 48 39.04 -46.90 -8.06
C ILE A 48 40.19 -47.47 -8.87
N PHE A 49 40.81 -46.65 -9.71
CA PHE A 49 41.93 -47.11 -10.52
C PHE A 49 43.20 -47.43 -9.70
N ASP A 50 43.54 -46.62 -8.74
CA ASP A 50 44.65 -46.85 -7.82
C ASP A 50 44.43 -48.14 -7.03
N TYR A 51 43.20 -48.44 -6.58
CA TYR A 51 42.83 -49.71 -5.95
C TYR A 51 43.00 -50.90 -6.91
N HIS A 52 42.55 -50.80 -8.16
CA HIS A 52 42.75 -51.85 -9.16
C HIS A 52 44.22 -52.12 -9.46
N MET A 53 45.04 -51.09 -9.58
CA MET A 53 46.51 -51.24 -9.80
C MET A 53 47.15 -51.98 -8.65
N GLN A 54 46.75 -51.74 -7.38
CA GLN A 54 47.19 -52.48 -6.22
C GLN A 54 46.84 -53.96 -6.27
N GLN A 55 45.54 -54.23 -6.63
CA GLN A 55 45.02 -55.59 -6.73
C GLN A 55 45.72 -56.40 -7.82
N ILE A 56 45.99 -55.79 -8.98
CA ILE A 56 46.72 -56.41 -10.08
C ILE A 56 48.18 -56.73 -9.64
N ALA A 57 48.85 -55.80 -8.96
CA ALA A 57 50.20 -56.05 -8.45
C ALA A 57 50.24 -57.16 -7.42
N LEU A 58 49.22 -57.24 -6.50
CA LEU A 58 49.06 -58.30 -5.51
C LEU A 58 48.80 -59.69 -6.16
N ALA A 59 47.93 -59.75 -7.16
CA ALA A 59 47.60 -60.96 -7.90
C ALA A 59 48.84 -61.49 -8.66
N THR A 60 49.60 -60.59 -9.27
CA THR A 60 50.88 -60.92 -10.02
C THR A 60 51.93 -61.46 -9.09
N ARG A 61 51.96 -61.08 -7.79
CA ARG A 61 52.89 -61.61 -6.78
C ARG A 61 52.77 -63.11 -6.55
N GLY A 62 51.48 -63.61 -6.63
CA GLY A 62 51.19 -65.03 -6.35
C GLY A 62 51.41 -65.98 -7.54
N SER A 63 51.63 -65.44 -8.73
CA SER A 63 51.83 -66.27 -9.92
C SER A 63 53.27 -66.74 -10.02
N ALA A 64 53.48 -68.05 -10.03
CA ALA A 64 54.77 -68.64 -10.25
C ALA A 64 55.31 -68.27 -11.66
N LEU A 65 56.44 -67.62 -11.76
CA LEU A 65 57.05 -67.02 -12.94
C LEU A 65 57.33 -67.97 -14.16
N GLY A 66 56.74 -69.20 -14.14
CA GLY A 66 56.90 -70.16 -15.21
C GLY A 66 55.65 -70.47 -16.06
N SER A 67 54.51 -69.89 -15.75
CA SER A 67 53.21 -70.21 -16.39
C SER A 67 52.38 -69.02 -16.85
N VAL A 68 52.95 -67.82 -16.89
CA VAL A 68 52.23 -66.67 -17.47
C VAL A 68 52.41 -66.72 -18.99
N GLN A 69 51.58 -67.51 -19.68
CA GLN A 69 51.30 -67.26 -21.10
C GLN A 69 50.74 -65.89 -21.24
N PRO A 70 51.18 -65.09 -22.24
CA PRO A 70 50.46 -63.87 -22.56
C PRO A 70 48.99 -64.24 -22.78
N ILE A 71 48.11 -63.72 -21.92
CA ILE A 71 46.70 -63.83 -22.16
C ILE A 71 46.42 -62.88 -23.34
N GLU A 72 46.45 -63.49 -24.57
CA GLU A 72 45.81 -62.84 -25.74
C GLU A 72 44.28 -62.78 -25.43
N HIS A 73 43.90 -61.79 -24.64
CA HIS A 73 42.55 -61.37 -24.64
C HIS A 73 42.34 -60.55 -25.91
N ASP A 74 41.32 -60.98 -26.70
CA ASP A 74 40.82 -60.24 -27.85
C ASP A 74 40.67 -58.75 -27.46
N ALA A 75 41.44 -57.94 -28.21
CA ALA A 75 41.67 -56.51 -27.91
C ALA A 75 40.44 -55.62 -28.03
N GLU A 76 39.20 -56.16 -28.04
CA GLU A 76 37.98 -55.39 -28.23
C GLU A 76 37.09 -55.20 -26.99
N GLU A 77 37.35 -55.87 -25.84
CA GLU A 77 36.45 -55.78 -24.68
C GLU A 77 37.03 -55.23 -23.37
N ALA A 78 38.32 -54.91 -23.26
CA ALA A 78 38.88 -54.35 -22.01
C ALA A 78 39.52 -52.98 -22.27
N ASN A 79 38.74 -51.94 -22.16
CA ASN A 79 39.13 -50.51 -22.22
C ASN A 79 40.01 -50.05 -21.03
N PHE A 80 40.77 -50.99 -20.41
CA PHE A 80 41.67 -50.69 -19.28
C PHE A 80 43.08 -51.21 -19.60
N ASP A 81 43.78 -50.44 -20.45
CA ASP A 81 45.21 -50.78 -20.82
C ASP A 81 46.11 -50.56 -19.62
N PHE A 82 46.12 -51.55 -18.70
CA PHE A 82 47.20 -51.65 -17.69
C PHE A 82 48.42 -52.26 -18.29
N VAL A 83 49.54 -51.55 -18.20
CA VAL A 83 50.85 -52.07 -18.56
C VAL A 83 51.51 -52.67 -17.33
N ILE A 84 51.72 -54.00 -17.32
CA ILE A 84 52.32 -54.70 -16.21
C ILE A 84 53.75 -55.07 -16.63
N GLN A 85 54.74 -54.71 -15.80
CA GLN A 85 56.12 -54.99 -15.99
C GLN A 85 56.68 -55.64 -14.72
N VAL A 86 57.47 -56.74 -14.86
CA VAL A 86 58.06 -57.45 -13.74
C VAL A 86 59.54 -57.62 -13.97
N TRP A 87 60.29 -57.24 -12.97
CA TRP A 87 61.79 -57.46 -12.94
C TRP A 87 62.17 -58.35 -11.75
N THR A 88 63.28 -59.06 -11.90
CA THR A 88 63.97 -59.71 -10.76
C THR A 88 64.48 -58.62 -9.79
N ALA A 89 64.82 -59.03 -8.54
CA ALA A 89 65.46 -58.13 -7.58
C ALA A 89 66.78 -57.53 -8.14
N ASN A 90 67.50 -58.22 -9.03
CA ASN A 90 68.68 -57.75 -9.69
C ASN A 90 68.46 -56.82 -10.90
N GLY A 91 67.25 -56.49 -11.21
CA GLY A 91 66.91 -55.55 -12.29
C GLY A 91 66.76 -56.16 -13.70
N THR A 92 66.81 -57.49 -13.83
CA THR A 92 66.53 -58.15 -15.11
C THR A 92 65.06 -58.21 -15.43
N PRO A 93 64.61 -57.77 -16.61
CA PRO A 93 63.20 -57.84 -16.98
C PRO A 93 62.76 -59.29 -17.15
N VAL A 94 61.64 -59.65 -16.53
CA VAL A 94 61.05 -61.02 -16.57
C VAL A 94 59.79 -61.06 -17.42
N PHE A 95 58.96 -60.04 -17.29
CA PHE A 95 57.70 -59.99 -18.01
C PHE A 95 57.35 -58.56 -18.34
N ALA A 96 56.73 -58.34 -19.51
CA ALA A 96 56.08 -57.11 -19.88
C ALA A 96 54.76 -57.44 -20.66
N SER A 97 53.60 -56.93 -20.25
CA SER A 97 52.31 -57.23 -20.89
C SER A 97 52.20 -56.63 -22.30
N THR A 98 52.99 -55.60 -22.61
CA THR A 98 53.06 -55.03 -23.96
C THR A 98 54.43 -54.55 -24.30
N LYS A 99 54.86 -54.74 -25.56
CA LYS A 99 56.09 -54.18 -26.09
C LYS A 99 56.08 -52.75 -26.52
N ARG A 100 54.84 -52.13 -26.55
CA ARG A 100 54.59 -50.73 -27.02
C ARG A 100 54.97 -49.68 -25.96
N ALA A 101 55.00 -50.01 -24.69
CA ALA A 101 55.24 -49.07 -23.62
C ALA A 101 56.37 -49.62 -22.72
N GLU A 102 57.61 -49.51 -23.14
CA GLU A 102 58.78 -49.67 -22.24
C GLU A 102 58.88 -48.43 -21.34
N LEU A 103 58.17 -48.49 -20.21
CA LEU A 103 58.25 -47.46 -19.20
C LEU A 103 59.46 -47.66 -18.34
N PRO A 104 60.27 -46.63 -18.04
CA PRO A 104 61.39 -46.74 -17.17
C PRO A 104 61.02 -47.23 -15.78
N ARG A 105 61.80 -48.11 -15.18
CA ARG A 105 61.63 -48.58 -13.80
C ARG A 105 61.64 -47.39 -12.85
N GLN A 106 60.62 -47.28 -12.00
CA GLN A 106 60.56 -46.26 -10.98
C GLN A 106 61.58 -46.53 -9.83
N ALA A 107 61.99 -45.43 -9.17
CA ALA A 107 63.06 -45.51 -8.16
C ALA A 107 62.59 -45.91 -6.75
N GLY A 108 61.28 -45.97 -6.47
CA GLY A 108 60.75 -46.31 -5.14
C GLY A 108 59.34 -46.91 -5.16
N PRO A 109 58.99 -47.67 -4.10
CA PRO A 109 57.67 -48.30 -3.98
C PRO A 109 56.58 -47.27 -3.78
N GLY A 110 55.33 -47.56 -4.24
CA GLY A 110 54.14 -46.71 -4.12
C GLY A 110 53.72 -46.15 -5.45
N PHE A 111 52.82 -45.16 -5.36
CA PHE A 111 52.29 -44.46 -6.54
C PHE A 111 53.18 -43.31 -6.99
N SER A 112 53.35 -43.17 -8.27
CA SER A 112 54.07 -42.04 -8.89
C SER A 112 53.47 -41.71 -10.26
N ASP A 113 53.65 -40.46 -10.70
CA ASP A 113 53.26 -40.02 -12.03
C ASP A 113 54.51 -39.89 -12.92
N VAL A 114 54.43 -40.45 -14.10
CA VAL A 114 55.58 -40.53 -15.04
C VAL A 114 55.12 -40.06 -16.39
N THR A 115 55.91 -39.23 -17.02
CA THR A 115 55.74 -38.88 -18.44
C THR A 115 56.71 -39.66 -19.29
N ALA A 116 56.18 -40.51 -20.17
CA ALA A 116 57.01 -41.27 -21.12
C ALA A 116 56.45 -41.12 -22.54
N HIS A 117 57.29 -40.85 -23.51
CA HIS A 117 56.89 -40.65 -24.92
C HIS A 117 55.82 -39.60 -25.15
N GLY A 118 55.73 -38.57 -24.30
CA GLY A 118 54.70 -37.50 -24.37
C GLY A 118 53.37 -37.84 -23.75
N THR A 119 53.24 -39.04 -23.16
CA THR A 119 52.01 -39.49 -22.47
C THR A 119 52.25 -39.57 -20.96
N GLU A 120 51.25 -39.12 -20.18
CA GLU A 120 51.29 -39.21 -18.72
C GLU A 120 50.77 -40.57 -18.25
N TYR A 121 51.54 -41.25 -17.45
CA TYR A 121 51.17 -42.52 -16.82
C TYR A 121 51.11 -42.37 -15.31
N ARG A 122 50.15 -42.97 -14.68
CA ARG A 122 50.07 -43.26 -13.24
C ARG A 122 50.71 -44.63 -13.05
N VAL A 123 51.69 -44.73 -12.18
CA VAL A 123 52.47 -45.94 -11.98
C VAL A 123 52.41 -46.37 -10.53
N PHE A 124 52.13 -47.63 -10.27
CA PHE A 124 52.22 -48.27 -8.95
C PHE A 124 53.40 -49.29 -8.96
N LEU A 125 54.32 -49.11 -8.06
CA LEU A 125 55.44 -50.01 -7.93
C LEU A 125 55.37 -50.74 -6.59
N MET A 126 55.49 -52.08 -6.64
CA MET A 126 55.51 -52.96 -5.48
C MET A 126 56.81 -53.75 -5.51
N GLU A 127 57.65 -53.63 -4.46
CA GLU A 127 58.83 -54.42 -4.28
C GLU A 127 58.55 -55.59 -3.36
N THR A 128 59.05 -56.78 -3.77
CA THR A 128 59.00 -57.98 -2.98
C THR A 128 60.44 -58.53 -2.82
N ALA A 129 60.64 -59.52 -1.97
CA ALA A 129 62.01 -60.09 -1.74
C ALA A 129 62.67 -60.69 -3.01
N THR A 130 61.86 -61.04 -4.02
CA THR A 130 62.34 -61.73 -5.22
C THR A 130 62.14 -61.01 -6.54
N GLN A 131 61.21 -60.04 -6.55
CA GLN A 131 60.79 -59.39 -7.80
C GLN A 131 60.24 -57.97 -7.52
N VAL A 132 60.28 -57.12 -8.54
CA VAL A 132 59.72 -55.79 -8.59
C VAL A 132 58.59 -55.81 -9.62
N ILE A 133 57.37 -55.43 -9.19
CA ILE A 133 56.21 -55.42 -10.04
C ILE A 133 55.77 -53.95 -10.22
N GLN A 134 55.65 -53.52 -11.47
CA GLN A 134 55.24 -52.22 -11.82
C GLN A 134 53.94 -52.35 -12.65
N VAL A 135 52.85 -51.69 -12.20
CA VAL A 135 51.60 -51.60 -12.92
C VAL A 135 51.41 -50.11 -13.32
N SER A 136 51.21 -49.86 -14.58
CA SER A 136 51.08 -48.51 -15.12
C SER A 136 49.79 -48.36 -15.91
N GLN A 137 49.23 -47.20 -15.87
CA GLN A 137 48.00 -46.89 -16.62
C GLN A 137 48.10 -45.47 -17.21
N GLU A 138 47.65 -45.33 -18.45
CA GLU A 138 47.59 -44.01 -19.11
C GLU A 138 46.53 -43.11 -18.47
N ARG A 139 46.88 -41.87 -18.19
CA ARG A 139 45.94 -40.89 -17.59
C ARG A 139 44.81 -40.49 -18.53
N SER A 140 44.95 -40.67 -19.84
CA SER A 140 43.87 -40.43 -20.83
C SER A 140 42.67 -41.34 -20.60
N ALA A 141 42.90 -42.63 -20.32
CA ALA A 141 41.85 -43.61 -20.00
C ALA A 141 41.07 -43.22 -18.75
N ARG A 142 41.75 -42.69 -17.72
CA ARG A 142 41.09 -42.17 -16.50
C ARG A 142 40.20 -40.95 -16.81
N ARG A 143 40.69 -40.02 -17.67
CA ARG A 143 39.91 -38.83 -18.05
C ARG A 143 38.68 -39.19 -18.87
N GLU A 144 38.74 -40.20 -19.72
CA GLU A 144 37.60 -40.66 -20.53
C GLU A 144 36.52 -41.29 -19.67
N LEU A 145 36.89 -42.13 -18.68
CA LEU A 145 35.93 -42.68 -17.73
C LEU A 145 35.35 -41.62 -16.82
N ALA A 146 36.16 -40.71 -16.29
CA ALA A 146 35.70 -39.57 -15.52
C ALA A 146 34.70 -38.71 -16.32
N GLY A 147 34.96 -38.49 -17.63
CA GLY A 147 34.06 -37.77 -18.53
C GLY A 147 32.69 -38.43 -18.66
N THR A 148 32.63 -39.75 -18.79
CA THR A 148 31.36 -40.50 -18.86
C THR A 148 30.59 -40.46 -17.53
N LEU A 149 31.29 -40.57 -16.42
CA LEU A 149 30.65 -40.42 -15.07
C LEU A 149 30.14 -39.00 -14.85
N VAL A 150 30.91 -37.99 -15.21
CA VAL A 150 30.47 -36.59 -15.17
C VAL A 150 29.19 -36.37 -16.00
N LEU A 151 29.16 -36.89 -17.23
CA LEU A 151 27.98 -36.75 -18.10
C LEU A 151 26.74 -37.41 -17.51
N ARG A 152 26.88 -38.55 -16.85
CA ARG A 152 25.80 -39.27 -16.16
C ARG A 152 25.27 -38.48 -14.94
N ILE A 153 26.13 -37.79 -14.21
CA ILE A 153 25.76 -37.02 -13.02
C ILE A 153 25.26 -35.62 -13.39
N VAL A 154 25.97 -34.94 -14.28
CA VAL A 154 25.67 -33.54 -14.66
C VAL A 154 24.55 -33.47 -15.72
N GLY A 155 24.42 -34.49 -16.58
CA GLY A 155 23.40 -34.54 -17.64
C GLY A 155 21.96 -34.27 -17.15
N PRO A 156 21.46 -34.97 -16.13
CA PRO A 156 20.16 -34.73 -15.57
C PRO A 156 20.00 -33.33 -15.02
N VAL A 157 21.03 -32.74 -14.40
CA VAL A 157 20.99 -31.37 -13.85
C VAL A 157 20.90 -30.34 -14.98
N MET A 158 21.70 -30.55 -16.06
CA MET A 158 21.66 -29.69 -17.24
C MET A 158 20.30 -29.74 -17.97
N LEU A 159 19.60 -30.87 -17.93
CA LEU A 159 18.26 -31.00 -18.47
C LEU A 159 17.21 -30.36 -17.56
N LEU A 160 17.37 -30.47 -16.25
CA LEU A 160 16.40 -29.96 -15.25
C LEU A 160 16.49 -28.44 -15.09
N ALA A 161 17.68 -27.84 -15.23
CA ALA A 161 17.87 -26.40 -15.04
C ALA A 161 16.99 -25.54 -15.95
N PRO A 162 16.92 -25.76 -17.29
CA PRO A 162 16.03 -24.97 -18.16
C PRO A 162 14.56 -25.20 -17.84
N VAL A 163 14.15 -26.40 -17.41
CA VAL A 163 12.78 -26.68 -16.98
C VAL A 163 12.41 -25.87 -15.73
N LEU A 164 13.31 -25.83 -14.75
CA LEU A 164 13.14 -24.98 -13.56
C LEU A 164 13.11 -23.50 -13.91
N MET A 165 13.98 -23.03 -14.81
CA MET A 165 13.93 -21.64 -15.27
C MET A 165 12.60 -21.29 -15.94
N LEU A 166 12.09 -22.19 -16.78
CA LEU A 166 10.78 -22.01 -17.41
C LEU A 166 9.65 -21.99 -16.40
N ALA A 167 9.68 -22.89 -15.41
CA ALA A 167 8.69 -22.94 -14.33
C ALA A 167 8.70 -21.63 -13.50
N VAL A 168 9.87 -21.16 -13.10
CA VAL A 168 10.03 -19.89 -12.38
C VAL A 168 9.51 -18.72 -13.21
N TRP A 169 9.88 -18.64 -14.48
CA TRP A 169 9.38 -17.61 -15.38
C TRP A 169 7.85 -17.64 -15.50
N TRP A 170 7.25 -18.82 -15.63
CA TRP A 170 5.81 -19.00 -15.73
C TRP A 170 5.10 -18.58 -14.44
N VAL A 171 5.55 -19.06 -13.28
CA VAL A 171 4.97 -18.73 -11.96
C VAL A 171 5.04 -17.23 -11.68
N VAL A 172 6.20 -16.60 -11.84
CA VAL A 172 6.37 -15.15 -11.60
C VAL A 172 5.49 -14.33 -12.56
N THR A 173 5.42 -14.77 -13.82
CA THR A 173 4.58 -14.10 -14.83
C THR A 173 3.10 -14.21 -14.47
N GLN A 174 2.64 -15.38 -14.08
CA GLN A 174 1.25 -15.63 -13.70
C GLN A 174 0.85 -14.85 -12.45
N SER A 175 1.70 -14.86 -11.42
CA SER A 175 1.44 -14.16 -10.14
C SER A 175 1.43 -12.63 -10.28
N THR A 176 2.15 -12.06 -11.25
CA THR A 176 2.20 -10.60 -11.45
C THR A 176 1.17 -10.07 -12.47
N ARG A 177 0.50 -10.94 -13.24
CA ARG A 177 -0.53 -10.54 -14.23
C ARG A 177 -1.69 -9.74 -13.64
N PRO A 178 -2.28 -10.09 -12.48
CA PRO A 178 -3.39 -9.33 -11.89
C PRO A 178 -3.01 -7.90 -11.57
N LEU A 179 -1.80 -7.67 -11.03
CA LEU A 179 -1.29 -6.33 -10.73
C LEU A 179 -1.15 -5.47 -12.01
N ALA A 180 -0.68 -6.07 -13.11
CA ALA A 180 -0.58 -5.39 -14.40
C ALA A 180 -1.98 -5.06 -14.99
N ARG A 181 -3.02 -5.85 -14.66
CA ARG A 181 -4.41 -5.55 -15.04
C ARG A 181 -4.96 -4.37 -14.23
N ALA A 182 -4.78 -4.39 -12.89
CA ALA A 182 -5.20 -3.31 -12.01
C ALA A 182 -4.57 -1.97 -12.44
N ARG A 183 -3.26 -1.94 -12.69
CA ARG A 183 -2.56 -0.76 -13.20
C ARG A 183 -3.15 -0.25 -14.53
N ARG A 184 -3.46 -1.16 -15.47
CA ARG A 184 -4.05 -0.78 -16.76
C ARG A 184 -5.47 -0.27 -16.63
N GLN A 185 -6.27 -0.80 -15.70
CA GLN A 185 -7.60 -0.28 -15.40
C GLN A 185 -7.50 1.16 -14.89
N ILE A 186 -6.64 1.42 -13.90
CA ILE A 186 -6.43 2.77 -13.36
C ILE A 186 -5.94 3.73 -14.46
N ALA A 187 -4.94 3.32 -15.26
CA ALA A 187 -4.36 4.18 -16.29
C ALA A 187 -5.31 4.52 -17.46
N ARG A 188 -6.38 3.75 -17.66
CA ARG A 188 -7.36 3.97 -18.75
C ARG A 188 -8.60 4.71 -18.28
N ARG A 189 -8.77 4.93 -17.00
CA ARG A 189 -9.93 5.63 -16.45
C ARG A 189 -9.88 7.11 -16.75
N ALA A 190 -11.03 7.67 -17.07
CA ALA A 190 -11.22 9.11 -17.09
C ALA A 190 -11.09 9.67 -15.64
N ALA A 191 -10.78 10.96 -15.51
CA ALA A 191 -10.54 11.57 -14.20
C ALA A 191 -11.77 11.55 -13.25
N ASP A 192 -12.95 11.37 -13.79
CA ASP A 192 -14.24 11.32 -13.11
C ASP A 192 -14.76 9.89 -12.88
N GLU A 193 -14.05 8.86 -13.38
CA GLU A 193 -14.46 7.46 -13.22
C GLU A 193 -13.94 6.86 -11.91
N LEU A 194 -14.73 7.00 -10.84
CA LEU A 194 -14.40 6.53 -9.48
C LEU A 194 -15.06 5.18 -9.13
N SER A 195 -15.48 4.38 -10.12
CA SER A 195 -16.06 3.06 -9.89
C SER A 195 -15.06 2.12 -9.18
N PRO A 196 -15.49 1.16 -8.33
CA PRO A 196 -14.58 0.26 -7.65
C PRO A 196 -13.69 -0.53 -8.60
N LEU A 197 -12.45 -0.79 -8.20
CA LEU A 197 -11.53 -1.69 -8.90
C LEU A 197 -11.94 -3.13 -8.63
N VAL A 198 -12.38 -3.84 -9.67
CA VAL A 198 -12.69 -5.27 -9.57
C VAL A 198 -11.58 -6.06 -10.25
N THR A 199 -10.73 -6.70 -9.46
CA THR A 199 -9.62 -7.52 -9.96
C THR A 199 -9.71 -8.93 -9.37
N PRO A 200 -10.34 -9.89 -10.09
CA PRO A 200 -10.39 -11.27 -9.65
C PRO A 200 -8.99 -11.90 -9.64
N GLY A 201 -8.69 -12.68 -8.61
CA GLY A 201 -7.42 -13.41 -8.48
C GLY A 201 -6.22 -12.56 -8.06
N LEU A 202 -6.44 -11.51 -7.27
CA LEU A 202 -5.37 -10.77 -6.61
C LEU A 202 -4.71 -11.64 -5.52
N PRO A 203 -3.36 -11.62 -5.44
CA PRO A 203 -2.65 -12.13 -4.27
C PRO A 203 -3.11 -11.43 -3.00
N ASP A 204 -3.11 -12.17 -1.87
CA ASP A 204 -3.57 -11.65 -0.58
C ASP A 204 -2.73 -10.45 -0.10
N GLU A 205 -1.46 -10.37 -0.51
CA GLU A 205 -0.55 -9.26 -0.20
C GLU A 205 -0.94 -7.94 -0.89
N VAL A 206 -1.67 -8.00 -1.98
CA VAL A 206 -2.06 -6.82 -2.78
C VAL A 206 -3.51 -6.42 -2.53
N ARG A 207 -4.35 -7.35 -2.07
CA ARG A 207 -5.78 -7.11 -1.81
C ARG A 207 -6.03 -5.92 -0.88
N PRO A 208 -5.33 -5.77 0.29
CA PRO A 208 -5.55 -4.65 1.19
C PRO A 208 -5.32 -3.27 0.52
N LEU A 209 -4.33 -3.20 -0.38
CA LEU A 209 -4.04 -1.96 -1.12
C LEU A 209 -5.18 -1.59 -2.08
N VAL A 210 -5.77 -2.58 -2.75
CA VAL A 210 -6.91 -2.34 -3.66
C VAL A 210 -8.17 -1.97 -2.89
N ASP A 211 -8.39 -2.58 -1.73
CA ASP A 211 -9.51 -2.26 -0.84
C ASP A 211 -9.40 -0.82 -0.31
N GLU A 212 -8.19 -0.37 0.07
CA GLU A 212 -7.94 1.00 0.52
C GLU A 212 -8.16 2.02 -0.63
N ILE A 213 -7.73 1.68 -1.85
CA ILE A 213 -8.01 2.51 -3.04
C ILE A 213 -9.52 2.59 -3.30
N ASN A 214 -10.26 1.49 -3.17
CA ASN A 214 -11.71 1.47 -3.33
C ASN A 214 -12.41 2.31 -2.26
N LEU A 215 -11.93 2.27 -1.01
CA LEU A 215 -12.43 3.12 0.07
C LEU A 215 -12.18 4.60 -0.24
N LEU A 216 -11.00 4.94 -0.77
CA LEU A 216 -10.70 6.30 -1.22
C LEU A 216 -11.62 6.75 -2.35
N PHE A 217 -11.88 5.89 -3.34
CA PHE A 217 -12.81 6.20 -4.43
C PHE A 217 -14.24 6.42 -3.92
N ALA A 218 -14.70 5.62 -2.96
CA ALA A 218 -15.99 5.80 -2.33
C ALA A 218 -16.10 7.17 -1.63
N ARG A 219 -15.09 7.55 -0.84
CA ARG A 219 -15.02 8.86 -0.18
C ARG A 219 -14.98 10.03 -1.18
N LEU A 220 -14.22 9.90 -2.27
CA LEU A 220 -14.19 10.91 -3.33
C LEU A 220 -15.52 11.03 -4.06
N THR A 221 -16.20 9.93 -4.35
CA THR A 221 -17.51 9.92 -4.98
C THR A 221 -18.53 10.65 -4.10
N GLU A 222 -18.54 10.37 -2.79
CA GLU A 222 -19.41 11.03 -1.83
C GLU A 222 -19.09 12.54 -1.74
N ALA A 223 -17.81 12.92 -1.70
CA ALA A 223 -17.40 14.32 -1.66
C ALA A 223 -17.83 15.09 -2.93
N PHE A 224 -17.66 14.49 -4.13
CA PHE A 224 -18.10 15.11 -5.38
C PHE A 224 -19.63 15.21 -5.48
N ALA A 225 -20.35 14.19 -5.02
CA ALA A 225 -21.81 14.24 -4.96
C ALA A 225 -22.28 15.39 -4.06
N ALA A 226 -21.72 15.48 -2.84
CA ALA A 226 -22.03 16.55 -1.90
C ALA A 226 -21.68 17.94 -2.46
N GLN A 227 -20.57 18.07 -3.18
CA GLN A 227 -20.17 19.32 -3.84
C GLN A 227 -21.14 19.70 -4.97
N ARG A 228 -21.53 18.74 -5.80
CA ARG A 228 -22.48 18.96 -6.91
C ARG A 228 -23.84 19.41 -6.37
N ASP A 229 -24.32 18.72 -5.35
CA ASP A 229 -25.61 19.04 -4.72
C ASP A 229 -25.56 20.44 -4.08
N PHE A 230 -24.46 20.79 -3.40
CA PHE A 230 -24.24 22.14 -2.88
C PHE A 230 -24.30 23.22 -3.97
N VAL A 231 -23.65 23.01 -5.12
CA VAL A 231 -23.67 23.98 -6.23
C VAL A 231 -25.07 24.12 -6.81
N ALA A 232 -25.79 23.00 -6.96
CA ALA A 232 -27.16 23.01 -7.47
C ALA A 232 -28.13 23.75 -6.52
N ASP A 233 -28.05 23.46 -5.22
CA ASP A 233 -28.86 24.10 -4.18
C ASP A 233 -28.54 25.60 -4.08
N ALA A 234 -27.25 25.97 -4.07
CA ALA A 234 -26.80 27.36 -4.06
C ALA A 234 -27.37 28.15 -5.25
N ALA A 235 -27.29 27.57 -6.46
CA ALA A 235 -27.82 28.20 -7.66
C ALA A 235 -29.36 28.39 -7.57
N HIS A 236 -30.08 27.44 -6.99
CA HIS A 236 -31.52 27.51 -6.80
C HIS A 236 -31.89 28.61 -5.79
N GLU A 237 -31.23 28.65 -4.65
CA GLU A 237 -31.49 29.60 -3.58
C GLU A 237 -31.03 31.03 -3.92
N LEU A 238 -30.09 31.23 -4.82
CA LEU A 238 -29.68 32.54 -5.33
C LEU A 238 -30.66 33.07 -6.38
N ARG A 239 -31.30 32.20 -7.16
CA ARG A 239 -32.23 32.62 -8.23
C ARG A 239 -33.45 33.34 -7.70
N SER A 240 -34.04 32.86 -6.60
CA SER A 240 -35.25 33.44 -6.00
C SER A 240 -35.05 34.89 -5.50
N PRO A 241 -34.07 35.22 -4.64
CA PRO A 241 -33.81 36.58 -4.21
C PRO A 241 -33.40 37.50 -5.36
N LEU A 242 -32.66 37.00 -6.35
CA LEU A 242 -32.30 37.78 -7.54
C LEU A 242 -33.54 38.19 -8.35
N ALA A 243 -34.49 37.27 -8.53
CA ALA A 243 -35.77 37.58 -9.19
C ALA A 243 -36.58 38.63 -8.39
N ALA A 244 -36.58 38.50 -7.05
CA ALA A 244 -37.25 39.49 -6.17
C ALA A 244 -36.60 40.89 -6.28
N LEU A 245 -35.24 40.96 -6.28
CA LEU A 245 -34.53 42.23 -6.48
C LEU A 245 -34.84 42.86 -7.84
N ARG A 246 -34.92 42.07 -8.89
CA ARG A 246 -35.28 42.51 -10.23
C ARG A 246 -36.69 43.14 -10.24
N LEU A 247 -37.66 42.53 -9.56
CA LEU A 247 -39.02 43.08 -9.41
C LEU A 247 -39.01 44.36 -8.62
N GLN A 248 -38.21 44.49 -7.56
CA GLN A 248 -38.08 45.71 -6.77
C GLN A 248 -37.48 46.86 -7.58
N VAL A 249 -36.45 46.61 -8.41
CA VAL A 249 -35.94 47.60 -9.34
C VAL A 249 -36.98 48.06 -10.33
N GLN A 250 -37.78 47.13 -10.90
CA GLN A 250 -38.89 47.51 -11.80
C GLN A 250 -39.98 48.31 -11.10
N SER A 251 -40.27 47.96 -9.83
CA SER A 251 -41.21 48.73 -9.00
C SER A 251 -40.71 50.16 -8.75
N MET A 252 -39.44 50.31 -8.43
CA MET A 252 -38.80 51.60 -8.24
C MET A 252 -38.82 52.47 -9.51
N GLN A 253 -38.58 51.84 -10.67
CA GLN A 253 -38.65 52.54 -11.98
C GLN A 253 -40.06 52.99 -12.35
N ARG A 254 -41.13 52.29 -11.89
CA ARG A 254 -42.53 52.59 -12.14
C ARG A 254 -43.15 53.52 -11.10
N ALA A 255 -42.45 53.80 -10.00
CA ALA A 255 -42.96 54.68 -8.95
C ALA A 255 -43.10 56.13 -9.46
N THR A 256 -44.30 56.68 -9.35
CA THR A 256 -44.68 58.00 -9.85
C THR A 256 -44.46 59.12 -8.84
N ASP A 257 -44.42 58.82 -7.55
CA ASP A 257 -44.17 59.75 -6.47
C ASP A 257 -42.87 59.45 -5.70
N THR A 258 -42.43 60.44 -4.93
CA THR A 258 -41.17 60.39 -4.18
C THR A 258 -41.26 59.40 -3.01
N GLU A 259 -42.39 59.24 -2.38
CA GLU A 259 -42.61 58.36 -1.23
C GLU A 259 -42.61 56.87 -1.67
N ALA A 260 -43.34 56.55 -2.74
CA ALA A 260 -43.34 55.18 -3.31
C ALA A 260 -41.95 54.79 -3.78
N ARG A 261 -41.17 55.73 -4.34
CA ARG A 261 -39.77 55.49 -4.76
C ARG A 261 -38.87 55.25 -3.56
N ALA A 262 -39.00 55.98 -2.47
CA ALA A 262 -38.25 55.79 -1.24
C ALA A 262 -38.53 54.42 -0.60
N VAL A 263 -39.80 54.01 -0.54
CA VAL A 263 -40.22 52.67 -0.04
C VAL A 263 -39.62 51.56 -0.91
N ALA A 264 -39.67 51.71 -2.24
CA ALA A 264 -39.08 50.72 -3.14
C ALA A 264 -37.57 50.63 -3.00
N ALA A 265 -36.87 51.76 -2.86
CA ALA A 265 -35.41 51.81 -2.61
C ALA A 265 -35.02 51.14 -1.28
N HIS A 266 -35.76 51.38 -0.20
CA HIS A 266 -35.56 50.76 1.09
C HIS A 266 -35.72 49.21 1.01
N ARG A 267 -36.76 48.75 0.32
CA ARG A 267 -36.99 47.30 0.08
C ARG A 267 -35.87 46.69 -0.74
N LEU A 268 -35.36 47.40 -1.75
CA LEU A 268 -34.23 46.97 -2.57
C LEU A 268 -32.96 46.80 -1.73
N LEU A 269 -32.61 47.81 -0.92
CA LEU A 269 -31.46 47.74 -0.01
C LEU A 269 -31.57 46.57 0.97
N ALA A 270 -32.70 46.40 1.62
CA ALA A 270 -32.97 45.28 2.50
C ALA A 270 -32.89 43.92 1.77
N GLY A 271 -33.19 43.87 0.48
CA GLY A 271 -33.04 42.69 -0.37
C GLY A 271 -31.59 42.39 -0.67
N ILE A 272 -30.79 43.42 -0.96
CA ILE A 272 -29.33 43.28 -1.18
C ILE A 272 -28.64 42.80 0.09
N ASP A 273 -28.97 43.36 1.26
CA ASP A 273 -28.37 42.90 2.54
C ASP A 273 -28.74 41.44 2.86
N ARG A 274 -29.95 40.98 2.54
CA ARG A 274 -30.32 39.58 2.68
C ARG A 274 -29.52 38.68 1.77
N MET A 275 -29.28 39.11 0.52
CA MET A 275 -28.45 38.33 -0.41
C MET A 275 -26.99 38.28 0.02
N GLY A 276 -26.42 39.39 0.52
CA GLY A 276 -25.07 39.41 1.10
C GLY A 276 -24.91 38.38 2.21
N ARG A 277 -25.84 38.41 3.20
CA ARG A 277 -25.84 37.43 4.28
C ARG A 277 -25.95 35.97 3.78
N LEU A 278 -26.74 35.70 2.75
CA LEU A 278 -26.86 34.36 2.18
C LEU A 278 -25.53 33.91 1.56
N VAL A 279 -24.85 34.75 0.80
CA VAL A 279 -23.53 34.47 0.22
C VAL A 279 -22.49 34.21 1.32
N ASP A 280 -22.46 35.06 2.37
CA ASP A 280 -21.55 34.88 3.49
C ASP A 280 -21.78 33.53 4.19
N GLN A 281 -23.04 33.14 4.43
CA GLN A 281 -23.38 31.82 4.99
C GLN A 281 -22.91 30.66 4.10
N MET A 282 -23.04 30.78 2.77
CA MET A 282 -22.54 29.76 1.83
C MET A 282 -21.04 29.68 1.86
N LEU A 283 -20.33 30.80 1.94
CA LEU A 283 -18.86 30.84 2.04
C LEU A 283 -18.36 30.21 3.34
N VAL A 284 -19.03 30.51 4.47
CA VAL A 284 -18.72 29.86 5.76
C VAL A 284 -18.90 28.34 5.65
N LEU A 285 -20.03 27.88 5.12
CA LEU A 285 -20.31 26.47 4.95
C LEU A 285 -19.26 25.78 4.05
N ALA A 286 -18.94 26.37 2.90
CA ALA A 286 -17.95 25.84 1.97
C ALA A 286 -16.54 25.74 2.60
N ARG A 287 -16.15 26.72 3.42
CA ARG A 287 -14.87 26.68 4.16
C ARG A 287 -14.86 25.59 5.22
N GLN A 288 -15.95 25.38 5.93
CA GLN A 288 -16.05 24.34 6.96
C GLN A 288 -16.05 22.94 6.35
N ASP A 289 -16.71 22.74 5.22
CA ASP A 289 -16.71 21.46 4.51
C ASP A 289 -15.37 21.12 3.83
N ALA A 290 -14.63 22.13 3.36
CA ALA A 290 -13.32 21.95 2.72
C ALA A 290 -12.18 21.66 3.70
N ALA A 291 -12.32 22.02 4.97
CA ALA A 291 -11.30 21.82 6.00
C ALA A 291 -11.40 20.40 6.58
N ALA A 292 -10.78 19.43 5.91
CA ALA A 292 -10.85 18.00 6.23
C ALA A 292 -10.06 17.58 7.49
N GLU A 293 -9.21 18.45 8.05
CA GLU A 293 -8.42 18.08 9.24
C GLU A 293 -9.13 18.49 10.54
N PRO A 294 -9.14 17.58 11.54
CA PRO A 294 -9.55 17.93 12.89
C PRO A 294 -8.68 19.09 13.41
N LEU A 295 -9.30 20.10 13.98
CA LEU A 295 -8.59 21.22 14.56
C LEU A 295 -7.79 20.77 15.80
N GLY A 296 -6.48 20.74 15.70
CA GLY A 296 -5.59 20.81 16.85
C GLY A 296 -5.68 22.22 17.44
N GLY A 297 -6.77 22.52 18.16
CA GLY A 297 -7.03 23.85 18.68
C GLY A 297 -6.43 24.08 20.06
N ALA A 298 -6.17 25.35 20.38
CA ALA A 298 -5.89 25.78 21.74
C ALA A 298 -7.15 25.59 22.62
N PRO A 299 -7.02 25.45 23.94
CA PRO A 299 -8.16 25.42 24.85
C PRO A 299 -8.92 26.76 24.79
N VAL A 300 -10.22 26.69 24.53
CA VAL A 300 -11.14 27.83 24.36
C VAL A 300 -12.17 27.80 25.47
N ASP A 301 -12.36 28.89 26.17
CA ASP A 301 -13.41 29.05 27.17
C ASP A 301 -14.78 29.25 26.49
N LEU A 302 -15.65 28.23 26.64
CA LEU A 302 -16.99 28.25 26.03
C LEU A 302 -17.88 29.38 26.56
N ARG A 303 -17.71 29.79 27.84
CA ARG A 303 -18.43 30.89 28.42
C ARG A 303 -18.10 32.22 27.74
N ALA A 304 -16.80 32.46 27.52
CA ALA A 304 -16.33 33.65 26.84
C ALA A 304 -16.86 33.71 25.40
N ILE A 305 -16.84 32.59 24.67
CA ILE A 305 -17.35 32.50 23.30
C ILE A 305 -18.88 32.69 23.26
N ALA A 306 -19.63 32.07 24.18
CA ALA A 306 -21.07 32.24 24.26
C ALA A 306 -21.44 33.71 24.53
N ALA A 307 -20.74 34.40 25.43
CA ALA A 307 -20.95 35.82 25.70
C ALA A 307 -20.70 36.70 24.46
N LEU A 308 -19.63 36.41 23.67
CA LEU A 308 -19.38 37.10 22.40
C LEU A 308 -20.47 36.85 21.38
N ALA A 309 -20.96 35.60 21.23
CA ALA A 309 -22.06 35.25 20.32
C ALA A 309 -23.37 35.88 20.74
N ILE A 310 -23.66 35.99 22.04
CA ILE A 310 -24.83 36.73 22.56
C ILE A 310 -24.71 38.20 22.20
N GLY A 311 -23.52 38.81 22.38
CA GLY A 311 -23.27 40.18 21.98
C GLY A 311 -23.60 40.46 20.50
N ASP A 312 -23.27 39.52 19.60
CA ASP A 312 -23.53 39.62 18.16
C ASP A 312 -25.03 39.66 17.83
N VAL A 313 -25.87 38.92 18.58
CA VAL A 313 -27.28 38.74 18.29
C VAL A 313 -28.19 39.65 19.15
N LEU A 314 -27.62 40.33 20.16
CA LEU A 314 -28.37 41.18 21.10
C LEU A 314 -29.22 42.24 20.43
N PRO A 315 -28.78 42.99 19.38
CA PRO A 315 -29.61 43.94 18.68
C PRO A 315 -30.87 43.30 18.08
N SER A 316 -30.75 42.09 17.54
CA SER A 316 -31.88 41.36 16.96
C SER A 316 -32.86 40.88 18.04
N ALA A 317 -32.38 40.44 19.20
CA ALA A 317 -33.19 40.09 20.35
C ALA A 317 -33.97 41.28 20.88
N GLN A 318 -33.33 42.45 21.00
CA GLN A 318 -33.93 43.68 21.47
C GLN A 318 -35.10 44.16 20.56
N VAL A 319 -34.88 44.12 19.23
CA VAL A 319 -35.93 44.48 18.25
C VAL A 319 -37.19 43.62 18.42
N ARG A 320 -37.00 42.32 18.76
CA ARG A 320 -38.11 41.37 18.99
C ARG A 320 -38.54 41.26 20.46
N ARG A 321 -37.96 42.08 21.36
CA ARG A 321 -38.24 42.07 22.81
C ARG A 321 -38.01 40.73 23.47
N ILE A 322 -37.02 39.96 22.98
CA ILE A 322 -36.70 38.65 23.51
C ILE A 322 -35.76 38.79 24.71
N ASP A 323 -36.14 38.16 25.81
CA ASP A 323 -35.25 37.99 26.98
C ASP A 323 -34.19 36.93 26.67
N LEU A 324 -32.95 37.40 26.54
CA LEU A 324 -31.81 36.54 26.14
C LEU A 324 -30.75 36.59 27.23
N GLY A 325 -30.38 35.44 27.80
CA GLY A 325 -29.38 35.39 28.84
C GLY A 325 -28.73 34.04 29.07
N ILE A 326 -27.60 34.08 29.79
CA ILE A 326 -26.94 32.89 30.30
C ILE A 326 -27.50 32.62 31.68
N ILE A 327 -28.18 31.49 31.86
CA ILE A 327 -28.84 31.12 33.13
C ILE A 327 -27.94 30.25 34.01
N ASP A 328 -26.97 29.55 33.43
CA ASP A 328 -26.03 28.66 34.10
C ASP A 328 -24.75 28.60 33.28
N ALA A 329 -23.58 28.80 33.92
CA ALA A 329 -22.32 28.81 33.22
C ALA A 329 -21.19 28.28 34.09
N GLU A 330 -20.94 27.00 33.99
CA GLU A 330 -19.72 26.40 34.51
C GLU A 330 -18.53 26.76 33.59
N THR A 331 -17.39 27.06 34.20
CA THR A 331 -16.17 27.34 33.45
C THR A 331 -15.66 26.02 32.83
N ASN A 332 -15.67 25.95 31.52
CA ASN A 332 -15.16 24.77 30.82
C ASN A 332 -14.45 25.20 29.52
N SER A 333 -13.34 24.54 29.24
CA SER A 333 -12.56 24.73 28.01
C SER A 333 -12.64 23.51 27.12
N VAL A 334 -12.72 23.74 25.82
CA VAL A 334 -12.67 22.70 24.79
C VAL A 334 -11.55 23.04 23.80
N ASN A 335 -10.95 22.03 23.20
CA ASN A 335 -9.99 22.26 22.14
C ASN A 335 -10.74 22.69 20.86
N GLY A 336 -10.44 23.87 20.34
CA GLY A 336 -11.15 24.35 19.16
C GLY A 336 -10.64 25.68 18.62
N GLU A 337 -11.29 26.13 17.56
CA GLU A 337 -11.06 27.44 16.93
C GLU A 337 -12.10 28.43 17.45
N PRO A 338 -11.67 29.52 18.15
CA PRO A 338 -12.62 30.46 18.79
C PRO A 338 -13.63 31.04 17.82
N GLU A 339 -13.24 31.43 16.63
CA GLU A 339 -14.12 32.08 15.65
C GLU A 339 -15.15 31.08 15.08
N SER A 340 -14.75 29.84 14.81
CA SER A 340 -15.69 28.78 14.40
C SER A 340 -16.73 28.49 15.47
N LEU A 341 -16.32 28.39 16.75
CA LEU A 341 -17.25 28.18 17.86
C LEU A 341 -18.19 29.38 18.06
N ARG A 342 -17.70 30.61 17.87
CA ARG A 342 -18.53 31.81 17.89
C ARG A 342 -19.58 31.77 16.77
N ILE A 343 -19.21 31.38 15.56
CA ILE A 343 -20.15 31.21 14.44
C ILE A 343 -21.17 30.12 14.75
N LEU A 344 -20.76 28.98 15.36
CA LEU A 344 -21.65 27.93 15.82
C LEU A 344 -22.78 28.50 16.73
N PHE A 345 -22.35 29.13 17.84
CA PHE A 345 -23.31 29.67 18.84
C PHE A 345 -24.16 30.79 18.25
N ARG A 346 -23.60 31.69 17.46
CA ARG A 346 -24.35 32.73 16.78
C ARG A 346 -25.46 32.16 15.89
N ASN A 347 -25.15 31.12 15.07
CA ASN A 347 -26.16 30.50 14.22
C ASN A 347 -27.30 29.85 15.04
N LEU A 348 -26.97 29.18 16.15
CA LEU A 348 -27.96 28.58 17.04
C LEU A 348 -28.82 29.65 17.75
N LEU A 349 -28.20 30.74 18.23
CA LEU A 349 -28.89 31.87 18.89
C LEU A 349 -29.75 32.65 17.89
N GLU A 350 -29.27 32.92 16.68
CA GLU A 350 -30.06 33.55 15.62
C GLU A 350 -31.33 32.74 15.30
N ASN A 351 -31.20 31.41 15.24
CA ASN A 351 -32.35 30.52 15.06
C ASN A 351 -33.30 30.57 16.25
N ALA A 352 -32.81 30.51 17.49
CA ALA A 352 -33.63 30.63 18.69
C ALA A 352 -34.40 31.93 18.74
N ILE A 353 -33.71 33.07 18.50
CA ILE A 353 -34.34 34.40 18.47
C ILE A 353 -35.37 34.49 17.35
N LYS A 354 -35.06 33.94 16.18
CA LYS A 354 -35.94 34.00 15.00
C LYS A 354 -37.27 33.26 15.22
N TYR A 355 -37.22 32.08 15.86
CA TYR A 355 -38.37 31.20 16.03
C TYR A 355 -39.09 31.36 17.38
N ALA A 356 -38.46 32.00 18.38
CA ALA A 356 -39.12 32.38 19.60
C ALA A 356 -40.27 33.33 19.32
N ASN A 357 -41.31 33.31 20.16
CA ASN A 357 -42.43 34.29 20.12
C ASN A 357 -41.93 35.69 20.44
N GLU A 358 -42.56 36.72 19.90
CA GLU A 358 -42.26 38.12 20.28
C GLU A 358 -42.50 38.32 21.81
N GLY A 359 -41.53 38.91 22.50
CA GLY A 359 -41.53 38.99 23.97
C GLY A 359 -41.19 37.66 24.68
N GLY A 360 -40.76 36.64 23.96
CA GLY A 360 -40.39 35.35 24.51
C GLY A 360 -39.01 35.33 25.15
N THR A 361 -38.52 34.13 25.48
CA THR A 361 -37.27 33.91 26.21
C THR A 361 -36.34 32.95 25.41
N VAL A 362 -35.05 33.24 25.44
CA VAL A 362 -33.97 32.35 24.94
C VAL A 362 -32.91 32.21 26.03
N ASP A 363 -32.72 30.98 26.52
CA ASP A 363 -31.80 30.67 27.59
C ASP A 363 -30.61 29.88 27.09
N VAL A 364 -29.41 30.25 27.59
CA VAL A 364 -28.16 29.53 27.35
C VAL A 364 -27.69 28.94 28.66
N ALA A 365 -27.36 27.64 28.68
CA ALA A 365 -26.70 26.99 29.81
C ALA A 365 -25.47 26.27 29.37
N ILE A 366 -24.40 26.38 30.14
CA ILE A 366 -23.12 25.68 29.91
C ILE A 366 -22.83 24.84 31.15
N ARG A 367 -22.74 23.53 30.98
CA ARG A 367 -22.58 22.58 32.08
C ARG A 367 -21.52 21.55 31.76
N VAL A 368 -21.01 20.90 32.80
CA VAL A 368 -20.16 19.70 32.69
C VAL A 368 -21.02 18.49 33.05
N GLN A 369 -21.23 17.59 32.10
CA GLN A 369 -21.95 16.34 32.31
C GLN A 369 -21.05 15.16 31.95
N GLN A 370 -20.78 14.29 32.92
CA GLN A 370 -19.90 13.12 32.71
C GLN A 370 -18.51 13.47 32.16
N GLY A 371 -17.95 14.61 32.53
CA GLY A 371 -16.65 15.09 32.04
C GLY A 371 -16.69 15.73 30.64
N GLN A 372 -17.86 15.84 30.03
CA GLN A 372 -18.04 16.50 28.74
C GLN A 372 -18.64 17.91 28.92
N ALA A 373 -18.19 18.85 28.12
CA ALA A 373 -18.80 20.17 28.06
C ALA A 373 -20.11 20.09 27.27
N VAL A 374 -21.18 20.57 27.85
CA VAL A 374 -22.51 20.59 27.26
C VAL A 374 -23.02 22.02 27.24
N VAL A 375 -23.38 22.51 26.03
CA VAL A 375 -24.02 23.79 25.82
C VAL A 375 -25.46 23.54 25.41
N GLU A 376 -26.40 24.10 26.16
CA GLU A 376 -27.84 24.02 25.90
C GLU A 376 -28.40 25.40 25.55
N ILE A 377 -29.11 25.49 24.44
CA ILE A 377 -29.81 26.69 24.00
C ILE A 377 -31.29 26.34 23.90
N ALA A 378 -32.13 26.96 24.73
CA ALA A 378 -33.56 26.72 24.78
C ALA A 378 -34.31 27.97 24.35
N ASP A 379 -35.38 27.83 23.55
CA ASP A 379 -36.24 28.91 23.15
C ASP A 379 -37.73 28.67 23.57
N SER A 380 -38.53 29.71 23.52
CA SER A 380 -39.96 29.69 23.79
C SER A 380 -40.81 29.63 22.52
N GLY A 381 -40.23 29.13 21.40
CA GLY A 381 -40.92 29.03 20.12
C GLY A 381 -41.81 27.77 19.99
N PRO A 382 -42.27 27.45 18.78
CA PRO A 382 -43.11 26.27 18.54
C PRO A 382 -42.34 24.94 18.57
N GLY A 383 -41.00 24.97 18.63
CA GLY A 383 -40.18 23.76 18.55
C GLY A 383 -40.12 23.15 17.14
N ILE A 384 -39.56 21.94 17.07
CA ILE A 384 -39.49 21.14 15.84
C ILE A 384 -40.13 19.77 16.12
N PRO A 385 -41.06 19.31 15.26
CA PRO A 385 -41.65 17.98 15.36
C PRO A 385 -40.57 16.88 15.33
N VAL A 386 -40.82 15.78 16.04
CA VAL A 386 -39.79 14.71 16.24
C VAL A 386 -39.36 14.12 14.91
N ASP A 387 -40.26 13.89 13.98
CA ASP A 387 -40.06 13.34 12.63
C ASP A 387 -39.30 14.27 11.69
N GLU A 388 -39.23 15.58 11.99
CA GLU A 388 -38.47 16.54 11.16
C GLU A 388 -37.11 16.94 11.74
N ARG A 389 -36.77 16.50 12.97
CA ARG A 389 -35.52 16.92 13.65
C ARG A 389 -34.26 16.51 12.91
N ASP A 390 -34.21 15.30 12.35
CA ASP A 390 -33.05 14.83 11.60
C ASP A 390 -32.90 15.60 10.28
N ARG A 391 -34.01 15.96 9.66
CA ARG A 391 -34.05 16.76 8.42
C ARG A 391 -33.71 18.23 8.64
N ALA A 392 -33.92 18.74 9.86
CA ALA A 392 -33.62 20.13 10.20
C ALA A 392 -32.17 20.54 10.02
N PHE A 393 -31.25 19.60 10.00
CA PHE A 393 -29.83 19.82 9.70
C PHE A 393 -29.50 19.80 8.20
N ALA A 394 -30.43 19.41 7.35
CA ALA A 394 -30.21 19.44 5.90
C ALA A 394 -30.08 20.89 5.41
N ARG A 395 -29.24 21.12 4.43
CA ARG A 395 -29.02 22.43 3.83
C ARG A 395 -30.33 22.95 3.23
N PHE A 396 -30.62 24.24 3.43
CA PHE A 396 -31.79 24.94 2.91
C PHE A 396 -33.15 24.36 3.40
N PHE A 397 -33.13 23.44 4.37
CA PHE A 397 -34.37 22.89 4.91
C PHE A 397 -35.12 23.92 5.74
N ARG A 398 -36.43 23.95 5.53
CA ARG A 398 -37.38 24.81 6.26
C ARG A 398 -38.66 24.01 6.56
N LEU A 399 -39.17 24.17 7.78
CA LEU A 399 -40.43 23.52 8.13
C LEU A 399 -41.58 24.04 7.23
N PRO A 400 -42.43 23.15 6.68
CA PRO A 400 -43.61 23.56 5.92
C PRO A 400 -44.52 24.47 6.74
N GLY A 401 -44.98 25.57 6.16
CA GLY A 401 -45.85 26.53 6.85
C GLY A 401 -45.13 27.56 7.74
N GLY A 402 -43.84 27.52 7.89
CA GLY A 402 -43.06 28.51 8.65
C GLY A 402 -43.03 29.87 7.93
N THR A 403 -43.52 30.93 8.57
CA THR A 403 -43.53 32.31 8.03
C THR A 403 -42.21 33.06 8.24
N ALA A 404 -41.33 32.55 9.07
CA ALA A 404 -40.08 33.20 9.41
C ALA A 404 -39.07 33.20 8.24
N ALA A 405 -38.63 34.40 7.80
CA ALA A 405 -37.67 34.56 6.72
C ALA A 405 -36.28 33.98 7.12
N GLY A 406 -35.62 33.23 6.23
CA GLY A 406 -34.26 32.69 6.48
C GLY A 406 -33.79 31.73 5.38
N SER A 407 -32.48 31.51 5.30
CA SER A 407 -31.83 30.69 4.29
C SER A 407 -31.96 29.18 4.50
N GLY A 408 -32.26 28.71 5.71
CA GLY A 408 -32.19 27.28 6.04
C GLY A 408 -30.75 26.72 6.19
N LEU A 409 -29.74 27.59 6.27
CA LEU A 409 -28.33 27.20 6.39
C LEU A 409 -27.80 27.16 7.83
N GLY A 410 -28.47 27.87 8.78
CA GLY A 410 -27.91 28.05 10.14
C GLY A 410 -27.66 26.76 10.89
N LEU A 411 -28.59 25.80 10.90
CA LEU A 411 -28.40 24.50 11.54
C LEU A 411 -27.38 23.61 10.80
N ALA A 412 -27.36 23.71 9.46
CA ALA A 412 -26.34 22.99 8.66
C ALA A 412 -24.91 23.50 8.94
N ILE A 413 -24.72 24.83 9.04
CA ILE A 413 -23.47 25.45 9.44
C ILE A 413 -23.08 25.01 10.86
N ALA A 414 -24.00 25.07 11.79
CA ALA A 414 -23.77 24.62 13.16
C ALA A 414 -23.34 23.17 13.23
N GLN A 415 -24.01 22.29 12.49
CA GLN A 415 -23.64 20.86 12.43
C GLN A 415 -22.26 20.63 11.80
N SER A 416 -21.90 21.34 10.72
CA SER A 416 -20.59 21.23 10.09
C SER A 416 -19.47 21.65 11.05
N ILE A 417 -19.64 22.77 11.76
CA ILE A 417 -18.69 23.24 12.77
C ILE A 417 -18.59 22.26 13.95
N ALA A 418 -19.71 21.74 14.45
CA ALA A 418 -19.71 20.77 15.54
C ALA A 418 -18.96 19.49 15.17
N ARG A 419 -19.21 18.93 14.00
CA ARG A 419 -18.49 17.74 13.50
C ARG A 419 -16.97 17.96 13.46
N ARG A 420 -16.53 19.13 13.01
CA ARG A 420 -15.10 19.50 12.95
C ARG A 420 -14.46 19.59 14.33
N HIS A 421 -15.26 19.91 15.37
CA HIS A 421 -14.84 19.92 16.77
C HIS A 421 -15.15 18.59 17.51
N HIS A 422 -15.48 17.53 16.79
CA HIS A 422 -15.90 16.23 17.33
C HIS A 422 -17.09 16.34 18.30
N ALA A 423 -17.86 17.44 18.22
CA ALA A 423 -19.05 17.68 19.00
C ALA A 423 -20.30 17.12 18.31
N THR A 424 -21.30 16.78 19.11
CA THR A 424 -22.61 16.33 18.62
C THR A 424 -23.67 17.38 18.92
N ILE A 425 -24.56 17.63 17.95
CA ILE A 425 -25.75 18.49 18.16
C ILE A 425 -26.98 17.60 18.16
N THR A 426 -27.83 17.78 19.16
CA THR A 426 -29.15 17.13 19.25
C THR A 426 -30.27 18.15 19.45
N LEU A 427 -31.41 17.85 18.86
CA LEU A 427 -32.63 18.68 18.98
C LEU A 427 -33.64 17.99 19.87
N GLY A 428 -34.12 18.70 20.89
CA GLY A 428 -35.13 18.23 21.84
C GLY A 428 -36.25 19.24 22.05
N ALA A 429 -37.21 18.89 22.88
CA ALA A 429 -38.22 19.84 23.36
C ALA A 429 -37.71 20.45 24.68
N SER A 430 -37.80 21.76 24.81
CA SER A 430 -37.54 22.46 26.07
C SER A 430 -38.68 22.24 27.05
N SER A 431 -38.43 21.47 28.12
CA SER A 431 -39.41 21.25 29.17
C SER A 431 -39.70 22.51 29.94
N ARG A 432 -38.79 23.48 29.98
CA ARG A 432 -38.89 24.72 30.73
C ARG A 432 -39.62 25.84 29.97
N LEU A 433 -39.27 26.00 28.67
CA LEU A 433 -39.78 27.10 27.85
C LEU A 433 -40.84 26.64 26.81
N GLY A 434 -41.03 25.34 26.65
CA GLY A 434 -42.03 24.76 25.74
C GLY A 434 -41.63 24.72 24.26
N GLY A 435 -40.49 25.34 23.87
CA GLY A 435 -40.00 25.40 22.51
C GLY A 435 -38.92 24.38 22.21
N LEU A 436 -37.92 24.75 21.37
CA LEU A 436 -36.80 23.91 21.00
C LEU A 436 -35.72 23.96 22.07
N LEU A 437 -35.11 22.81 22.33
CA LEU A 437 -33.85 22.67 23.06
C LEU A 437 -32.80 22.16 22.10
N VAL A 438 -31.76 22.95 21.86
CA VAL A 438 -30.56 22.54 21.13
C VAL A 438 -29.46 22.22 22.11
N THR A 439 -28.95 21.00 22.07
CA THR A 439 -27.86 20.55 22.95
C THR A 439 -26.62 20.27 22.12
N VAL A 440 -25.51 20.94 22.43
CA VAL A 440 -24.17 20.70 21.82
C VAL A 440 -23.30 20.05 22.86
N ARG A 441 -22.80 18.86 22.58
CA ARG A 441 -21.89 18.09 23.45
C ARG A 441 -20.52 18.02 22.82
N PHE A 442 -19.52 18.50 23.53
CA PHE A 442 -18.12 18.40 23.16
C PHE A 442 -17.48 17.20 23.81
N PRO A 443 -16.50 16.53 23.14
CA PRO A 443 -15.76 15.43 23.77
C PRO A 443 -15.05 15.93 25.04
N ALA A 444 -14.72 15.03 25.94
CA ALA A 444 -13.84 15.33 27.06
C ALA A 444 -12.50 15.83 26.53
N PRO A 445 -11.87 16.82 27.20
CA PRO A 445 -10.61 17.43 26.81
C PRO A 445 -9.43 16.43 26.77
#